data_21489f989b82d216fd0fc9b3d61de137
#
_entry.id   21489f989b82d216fd0fc9b3d61de137
#
_cell.length_a   1.000
_cell.length_b   1.000
_cell.length_c   1.000
_cell.angle_alpha   90.00
_cell.angle_beta   90.00
_cell.angle_gamma   90.00
#
_symmetry.space_group_name_H-M   'P 1'
#
loop_
_entity.id
_entity.type
_entity.pdbx_description
1 polymer ?
#
loop_
_entity_poly.entity_id
_entity_poly.type
_entity_poly.pdbx_seq_one_letter_code
_entity_poly.pdbx_strand_id
1 'polypeptide(L)'
;MKKFLIIAIIGLIVIVALFENTGEDIPEDAEADTTDTKTEETSDKDDNKARSEMTDEDKAEAKRKYEEEKAKEEQEAKRKAEEEQKAKQKAEEEAEAQVKAEEAEKLRKENEAKEKAEQEAADKEDAETIYLQIMRESVGSYVDIQFDKSNKIYTMTPTDQGLIDEISMLPMGIGHEDWGVLVDGMTSMSKSGKDLVGEGYTINLVNPLNHENVILWIMDGEVIYNVIDDL
;
A
#
# COMPACT_ATOMS: atom_id res chain seq x y z
N MET A 1 43.82 -15.60 20.85
CA MET A 1 42.42 -15.25 20.79
C MET A 1 42.01 -14.38 19.59
N LYS A 2 42.95 -13.61 18.96
CA LYS A 2 42.68 -12.78 17.75
C LYS A 2 42.16 -13.48 16.48
N LYS A 3 42.22 -14.82 16.39
CA LYS A 3 41.87 -15.58 15.17
C LYS A 3 40.39 -15.97 15.08
N PHE A 4 39.61 -15.91 16.18
CA PHE A 4 38.24 -16.39 16.20
C PHE A 4 37.21 -15.29 15.85
N LEU A 5 37.51 -14.03 16.18
CA LEU A 5 36.59 -12.91 15.87
C LEU A 5 36.50 -12.63 14.34
N ILE A 6 37.59 -12.85 13.60
CA ILE A 6 37.68 -12.60 12.16
C ILE A 6 36.81 -13.59 11.35
N ILE A 7 36.60 -14.81 11.85
CA ILE A 7 35.85 -15.85 11.13
C ILE A 7 34.33 -15.58 11.14
N ALA A 8 33.81 -14.98 12.22
CA ALA A 8 32.37 -14.61 12.33
C ALA A 8 31.96 -13.50 11.34
N ILE A 9 32.88 -12.62 10.96
CA ILE A 9 32.63 -11.49 10.07
C ILE A 9 32.58 -11.91 8.60
N ILE A 10 33.31 -12.95 8.19
CA ILE A 10 33.43 -13.39 6.79
C ILE A 10 32.15 -14.14 6.32
N GLY A 11 31.41 -14.79 7.24
CA GLY A 11 30.15 -15.48 6.90
C GLY A 11 29.01 -14.56 6.46
N LEU A 12 29.04 -13.27 6.86
CA LEU A 12 27.95 -12.35 6.61
C LEU A 12 27.97 -11.69 5.20
N ILE A 13 29.13 -11.68 4.54
CA ILE A 13 29.31 -10.95 3.26
C ILE A 13 28.67 -11.68 2.06
N VAL A 14 28.38 -12.97 2.17
CA VAL A 14 27.95 -13.79 1.02
C VAL A 14 26.45 -13.67 0.72
N ILE A 15 25.63 -13.14 1.64
CA ILE A 15 24.16 -13.14 1.49
C ILE A 15 23.62 -11.90 0.72
N VAL A 16 24.38 -10.81 0.64
CA VAL A 16 23.92 -9.53 0.04
C VAL A 16 23.80 -9.59 -1.51
N ALA A 17 24.36 -10.59 -2.18
CA ALA A 17 24.45 -10.63 -3.66
C ALA A 17 23.21 -11.17 -4.40
N LEU A 18 22.11 -11.56 -3.74
CA LEU A 18 21.01 -12.27 -4.37
C LEU A 18 19.72 -11.47 -4.60
N PHE A 19 19.64 -10.19 -4.22
CA PHE A 19 18.40 -9.41 -4.29
C PHE A 19 18.47 -8.08 -5.07
N GLU A 20 19.29 -7.99 -6.11
CA GLU A 20 19.16 -6.88 -7.07
C GLU A 20 18.41 -7.37 -8.31
N ASN A 21 17.15 -7.14 -8.42
CA ASN A 21 16.46 -6.73 -9.66
C ASN A 21 14.93 -6.74 -9.54
N THR A 22 14.27 -5.61 -9.57
CA THR A 22 13.09 -5.31 -10.44
C THR A 22 12.60 -3.89 -10.17
N GLY A 23 12.87 -3.01 -11.10
CA GLY A 23 12.16 -1.74 -11.23
C GLY A 23 11.43 -1.75 -12.56
N GLU A 24 10.20 -1.30 -12.60
CA GLU A 24 9.52 -0.86 -13.84
C GLU A 24 8.54 0.28 -13.60
N ASP A 25 8.58 1.21 -14.56
CA ASP A 25 8.01 2.53 -14.66
C ASP A 25 6.49 2.57 -14.89
N ILE A 26 5.87 3.67 -14.44
CA ILE A 26 4.51 4.10 -14.77
C ILE A 26 4.58 5.40 -15.56
N PRO A 27 3.82 5.59 -16.64
CA PRO A 27 3.56 6.91 -17.19
C PRO A 27 2.14 7.42 -16.93
N GLU A 28 2.09 8.71 -16.77
CA GLU A 28 1.03 9.67 -16.49
C GLU A 28 0.37 10.20 -17.80
N ASP A 29 -0.79 10.92 -17.64
CA ASP A 29 -1.47 11.87 -18.56
C ASP A 29 -2.59 11.33 -19.49
N ALA A 30 -3.75 12.02 -19.71
CA ALA A 30 -4.09 13.45 -19.72
C ALA A 30 -5.62 13.69 -19.78
N GLU A 31 -6.07 14.78 -19.23
CA GLU A 31 -7.08 15.82 -19.49
C GLU A 31 -8.18 15.68 -20.56
N ALA A 32 -9.39 15.98 -20.12
CA ALA A 32 -10.34 17.08 -20.37
C ALA A 32 -10.82 17.38 -21.82
N ASP A 33 -12.12 17.56 -22.02
CA ASP A 33 -12.73 18.85 -22.42
C ASP A 33 -14.27 18.83 -22.49
N THR A 34 -14.85 19.98 -22.20
CA THR A 34 -16.24 20.39 -22.14
C THR A 34 -16.70 21.04 -23.46
N THR A 35 -18.04 21.08 -23.75
CA THR A 35 -18.80 22.24 -24.28
C THR A 35 -20.24 21.87 -24.59
N ASP A 36 -21.12 22.50 -24.15
CA ASP A 36 -22.12 23.56 -24.11
C ASP A 36 -22.87 23.88 -25.44
N THR A 37 -24.14 24.34 -25.26
CA THR A 37 -24.94 25.24 -26.08
C THR A 37 -26.12 24.61 -26.86
N LYS A 38 -27.34 25.05 -26.78
CA LYS A 38 -28.12 26.24 -26.56
C LYS A 38 -29.48 26.12 -27.29
N THR A 39 -30.48 26.62 -26.67
CA THR A 39 -31.89 26.87 -27.00
C THR A 39 -32.08 27.72 -28.26
N GLU A 40 -33.23 27.55 -28.95
CA GLU A 40 -34.04 28.70 -29.46
C GLU A 40 -35.48 28.31 -29.83
N GLU A 41 -36.39 29.22 -29.41
CA GLU A 41 -37.84 29.32 -29.65
C GLU A 41 -38.15 30.02 -31.01
N THR A 42 -39.38 29.86 -31.51
CA THR A 42 -40.33 30.93 -31.94
C THR A 42 -41.43 30.29 -32.81
N SER A 43 -42.65 30.51 -32.54
CA SER A 43 -43.69 31.53 -32.53
C SER A 43 -44.65 31.48 -33.71
N ASP A 44 -45.92 31.40 -33.33
CA ASP A 44 -47.20 31.91 -33.89
C ASP A 44 -47.34 32.39 -35.35
N LYS A 45 -48.44 32.03 -36.02
CA LYS A 45 -49.58 32.91 -36.29
C LYS A 45 -50.63 32.32 -37.27
N ASP A 46 -51.88 32.43 -36.81
CA ASP A 46 -53.12 32.74 -37.53
C ASP A 46 -53.25 32.62 -39.05
N ASP A 47 -54.28 31.91 -39.48
CA ASP A 47 -55.27 32.54 -40.34
C ASP A 47 -56.61 31.77 -40.40
N ASN A 48 -57.70 32.54 -40.16
CA ASN A 48 -59.08 32.17 -40.21
C ASN A 48 -59.67 32.79 -41.47
N LYS A 49 -60.22 32.00 -42.37
CA LYS A 49 -61.42 32.38 -43.17
C LYS A 49 -61.71 31.46 -44.36
N ALA A 50 -62.73 30.66 -44.29
CA ALA A 50 -63.77 30.59 -45.36
C ALA A 50 -64.69 29.37 -45.10
N ARG A 51 -65.87 29.70 -44.57
CA ARG A 51 -66.99 28.78 -44.42
C ARG A 51 -67.83 28.84 -45.69
N SER A 52 -67.69 27.87 -46.58
CA SER A 52 -68.55 27.65 -47.76
C SER A 52 -69.41 26.43 -47.55
N GLU A 53 -70.63 26.45 -47.93
CA GLU A 53 -71.70 25.47 -47.71
C GLU A 53 -71.27 24.05 -48.22
N MET A 54 -71.00 23.18 -47.25
CA MET A 54 -70.67 21.78 -47.47
C MET A 54 -71.98 20.96 -47.55
N THR A 55 -72.09 20.06 -48.50
CA THR A 55 -73.14 19.05 -48.61
C THR A 55 -73.03 18.05 -47.47
N ASP A 56 -74.11 17.32 -47.15
CA ASP A 56 -74.13 16.37 -46.03
C ASP A 56 -73.15 15.20 -46.27
N GLU A 57 -72.80 14.90 -47.52
CA GLU A 57 -71.74 13.94 -47.89
C GLU A 57 -70.33 14.51 -47.61
N ASP A 58 -70.09 15.77 -47.89
CA ASP A 58 -68.81 16.43 -47.56
C ASP A 58 -68.58 16.50 -46.08
N LYS A 59 -69.62 16.73 -45.26
CA LYS A 59 -69.57 16.71 -43.82
C LYS A 59 -69.26 15.28 -43.24
N ALA A 60 -69.82 14.26 -43.89
CA ALA A 60 -69.58 12.88 -43.49
C ALA A 60 -68.15 12.45 -43.82
N GLU A 61 -67.61 12.88 -44.96
CA GLU A 61 -66.24 12.60 -45.35
C GLU A 61 -65.22 13.38 -44.51
N ALA A 62 -65.50 14.64 -44.22
CA ALA A 62 -64.68 15.44 -43.32
C ALA A 62 -64.65 14.83 -41.90
N LYS A 63 -65.78 14.34 -41.40
CA LYS A 63 -65.88 13.67 -40.09
C LYS A 63 -65.06 12.38 -40.07
N ARG A 64 -65.13 11.56 -41.12
CA ARG A 64 -64.30 10.34 -41.23
C ARG A 64 -62.84 10.65 -41.30
N LYS A 65 -62.41 11.63 -42.07
CA LYS A 65 -61.00 12.06 -42.13
C LYS A 65 -60.52 12.58 -40.78
N TYR A 66 -61.33 13.35 -40.06
CA TYR A 66 -61.00 13.82 -38.71
C TYR A 66 -60.88 12.71 -37.69
N GLU A 67 -61.80 11.70 -37.74
CA GLU A 67 -61.75 10.54 -36.83
C GLU A 67 -60.54 9.65 -37.17
N GLU A 68 -60.18 9.50 -38.43
CA GLU A 68 -59.00 8.76 -38.86
C GLU A 68 -57.69 9.47 -38.48
N GLU A 69 -57.63 10.78 -38.63
CA GLU A 69 -56.48 11.60 -38.25
C GLU A 69 -56.32 11.59 -36.72
N LYS A 70 -57.40 11.74 -35.98
CA LYS A 70 -57.39 11.65 -34.48
C LYS A 70 -56.95 10.25 -34.02
N ALA A 71 -57.39 9.19 -34.67
CA ALA A 71 -56.97 7.82 -34.35
C ALA A 71 -55.47 7.61 -34.64
N LYS A 72 -54.94 8.21 -35.72
CA LYS A 72 -53.50 8.16 -36.02
C LYS A 72 -52.69 8.96 -35.03
N GLU A 73 -53.15 10.14 -34.63
CA GLU A 73 -52.47 10.93 -33.59
C GLU A 73 -52.46 10.20 -32.23
N GLU A 74 -53.58 9.61 -31.84
CA GLU A 74 -53.64 8.83 -30.59
C GLU A 74 -52.72 7.59 -30.62
N GLN A 75 -52.63 6.92 -31.79
CA GLN A 75 -51.76 5.78 -31.94
C GLN A 75 -50.27 6.20 -31.93
N GLU A 76 -49.95 7.34 -32.58
CA GLU A 76 -48.60 7.90 -32.55
C GLU A 76 -48.19 8.37 -31.15
N ALA A 77 -49.09 9.04 -30.42
CA ALA A 77 -48.87 9.44 -29.04
C ALA A 77 -48.64 8.24 -28.10
N LYS A 78 -49.41 7.15 -28.27
CA LYS A 78 -49.18 5.91 -27.49
C LYS A 78 -47.85 5.27 -27.82
N ARG A 79 -47.46 5.23 -29.08
CA ARG A 79 -46.14 4.72 -29.49
C ARG A 79 -45.00 5.53 -28.94
N LYS A 80 -45.09 6.87 -28.98
CA LYS A 80 -44.07 7.75 -28.39
C LYS A 80 -43.98 7.59 -26.87
N ALA A 81 -45.11 7.46 -26.17
CA ALA A 81 -45.13 7.24 -24.73
C ALA A 81 -44.51 5.88 -24.34
N GLU A 82 -44.79 4.83 -25.14
CA GLU A 82 -44.21 3.51 -24.93
C GLU A 82 -42.70 3.48 -25.22
N GLU A 83 -42.26 4.20 -26.25
CA GLU A 83 -40.84 4.35 -26.59
C GLU A 83 -40.07 5.15 -25.51
N GLU A 84 -40.67 6.22 -24.96
CA GLU A 84 -40.13 7.00 -23.86
C GLU A 84 -40.04 6.19 -22.57
N GLN A 85 -41.04 5.38 -22.26
CA GLN A 85 -40.98 4.49 -21.10
C GLN A 85 -39.87 3.43 -21.23
N LYS A 86 -39.73 2.82 -22.41
CA LYS A 86 -38.64 1.85 -22.67
C LYS A 86 -37.27 2.51 -22.58
N ALA A 87 -37.12 3.73 -23.09
CA ALA A 87 -35.88 4.48 -23.01
C ALA A 87 -35.53 4.81 -21.54
N LYS A 88 -36.51 5.21 -20.73
CA LYS A 88 -36.30 5.48 -19.29
C LYS A 88 -35.91 4.22 -18.52
N GLN A 89 -36.61 3.12 -18.76
CA GLN A 89 -36.27 1.83 -18.10
C GLN A 89 -34.87 1.37 -18.46
N LYS A 90 -34.48 1.48 -19.72
CA LYS A 90 -33.12 1.13 -20.17
C LYS A 90 -32.05 2.02 -19.56
N ALA A 91 -32.31 3.33 -19.46
CA ALA A 91 -31.38 4.27 -18.82
C ALA A 91 -31.22 4.00 -17.31
N GLU A 92 -32.32 3.65 -16.63
CA GLU A 92 -32.32 3.29 -15.21
C GLU A 92 -31.57 1.97 -14.96
N GLU A 93 -31.78 0.96 -15.82
CA GLU A 93 -31.07 -0.32 -15.74
C GLU A 93 -29.57 -0.16 -16.02
N GLU A 94 -29.19 0.67 -17.00
CA GLU A 94 -27.79 1.00 -17.28
C GLU A 94 -27.13 1.76 -16.11
N ALA A 95 -27.83 2.71 -15.51
CA ALA A 95 -27.34 3.45 -14.36
C ALA A 95 -27.15 2.53 -13.14
N GLU A 96 -28.09 1.64 -12.86
CA GLU A 96 -27.98 0.67 -11.78
C GLU A 96 -26.83 -0.34 -12.01
N ALA A 97 -26.63 -0.76 -13.25
CA ALA A 97 -25.51 -1.62 -13.63
C ALA A 97 -24.16 -0.93 -13.46
N GLN A 98 -24.06 0.36 -13.79
CA GLN A 98 -22.84 1.16 -13.57
C GLN A 98 -22.51 1.30 -12.09
N VAL A 99 -23.49 1.63 -11.25
CA VAL A 99 -23.30 1.76 -9.80
C VAL A 99 -22.82 0.43 -9.19
N LYS A 100 -23.44 -0.69 -9.58
CA LYS A 100 -23.01 -2.02 -9.11
C LYS A 100 -21.61 -2.38 -9.59
N ALA A 101 -21.22 -2.01 -10.80
CA ALA A 101 -19.88 -2.25 -11.33
C ALA A 101 -18.83 -1.41 -10.59
N GLU A 102 -19.13 -0.15 -10.29
CA GLU A 102 -18.24 0.75 -9.56
C GLU A 102 -18.07 0.28 -8.10
N GLU A 103 -19.15 -0.15 -7.44
CA GLU A 103 -19.09 -0.69 -6.08
C GLU A 103 -18.30 -2.01 -6.02
N ALA A 104 -18.48 -2.89 -7.01
CA ALA A 104 -17.72 -4.14 -7.11
C ALA A 104 -16.23 -3.88 -7.35
N GLU A 105 -15.87 -2.89 -8.18
CA GLU A 105 -14.49 -2.51 -8.41
C GLU A 105 -13.83 -1.92 -7.14
N LYS A 106 -14.56 -1.07 -6.41
CA LYS A 106 -14.08 -0.50 -5.16
C LYS A 106 -13.80 -1.59 -4.12
N LEU A 107 -14.73 -2.53 -3.97
CA LEU A 107 -14.57 -3.67 -3.04
C LEU A 107 -13.38 -4.55 -3.43
N ARG A 108 -13.16 -4.77 -4.74
CA ARG A 108 -12.01 -5.54 -5.22
C ARG A 108 -10.69 -4.85 -4.87
N LYS A 109 -10.59 -3.53 -5.12
CA LYS A 109 -9.38 -2.75 -4.77
C LYS A 109 -9.11 -2.74 -3.26
N GLU A 110 -10.16 -2.66 -2.44
CA GLU A 110 -10.03 -2.74 -0.98
C GLU A 110 -9.52 -4.12 -0.52
N ASN A 111 -10.05 -5.20 -1.09
CA ASN A 111 -9.60 -6.55 -0.78
C ASN A 111 -8.15 -6.80 -1.25
N GLU A 112 -7.79 -6.37 -2.46
CA GLU A 112 -6.42 -6.47 -2.98
C GLU A 112 -5.42 -5.69 -2.09
N ALA A 113 -5.80 -4.50 -1.64
CA ALA A 113 -4.98 -3.71 -0.72
C ALA A 113 -4.80 -4.39 0.64
N LYS A 114 -5.86 -5.04 1.15
CA LYS A 114 -5.81 -5.78 2.41
C LYS A 114 -4.93 -7.03 2.30
N GLU A 115 -5.11 -7.82 1.24
CA GLU A 115 -4.28 -9.01 0.99
C GLU A 115 -2.80 -8.64 0.85
N LYS A 116 -2.50 -7.54 0.14
CA LYS A 116 -1.13 -7.05 0.01
C LYS A 116 -0.55 -6.64 1.37
N ALA A 117 -1.31 -5.94 2.20
CA ALA A 117 -0.86 -5.55 3.53
C ALA A 117 -0.64 -6.76 4.47
N GLU A 118 -1.49 -7.78 4.39
CA GLU A 118 -1.32 -9.03 5.14
C GLU A 118 -0.08 -9.80 4.66
N GLN A 119 0.19 -9.84 3.35
CA GLN A 119 1.38 -10.47 2.79
C GLN A 119 2.65 -9.73 3.22
N GLU A 120 2.69 -8.39 3.11
CA GLU A 120 3.83 -7.59 3.56
C GLU A 120 4.12 -7.78 5.06
N ALA A 121 3.08 -7.92 5.89
CA ALA A 121 3.24 -8.19 7.31
C ALA A 121 3.82 -9.59 7.58
N ALA A 122 3.39 -10.61 6.82
CA ALA A 122 3.91 -11.97 6.92
C ALA A 122 5.36 -12.05 6.45
N ASP A 123 5.69 -11.44 5.31
CA ASP A 123 7.05 -11.41 4.77
C ASP A 123 8.02 -10.72 5.75
N LYS A 124 7.56 -9.67 6.43
CA LYS A 124 8.34 -8.99 7.46
C LYS A 124 8.59 -9.85 8.70
N GLU A 125 7.59 -10.60 9.16
CA GLU A 125 7.74 -11.53 10.29
C GLU A 125 8.75 -12.63 9.99
N ASP A 126 8.73 -13.14 8.75
CA ASP A 126 9.70 -14.12 8.28
C ASP A 126 11.11 -13.52 8.23
N ALA A 127 11.28 -12.29 7.76
CA ALA A 127 12.56 -11.58 7.73
C ALA A 127 13.12 -11.36 9.14
N GLU A 128 12.31 -10.95 10.13
CA GLU A 128 12.71 -10.81 11.53
C GLU A 128 13.21 -12.14 12.12
N THR A 129 12.51 -13.22 11.80
CA THR A 129 12.89 -14.57 12.26
C THR A 129 14.19 -15.04 11.63
N ILE A 130 14.34 -14.83 10.33
CA ILE A 130 15.57 -15.16 9.59
C ILE A 130 16.74 -14.35 10.14
N TYR A 131 16.57 -13.07 10.35
CA TYR A 131 17.63 -12.22 10.88
C TYR A 131 18.07 -12.65 12.29
N LEU A 132 17.12 -12.95 13.19
CA LEU A 132 17.44 -13.49 14.52
C LEU A 132 18.23 -14.80 14.44
N GLN A 133 17.88 -15.68 13.49
CA GLN A 133 18.61 -16.92 13.28
C GLN A 133 20.04 -16.66 12.80
N ILE A 134 20.24 -15.76 11.82
CA ILE A 134 21.57 -15.35 11.32
C ILE A 134 22.42 -14.82 12.47
N MET A 135 21.86 -13.94 13.33
CA MET A 135 22.57 -13.42 14.48
C MET A 135 22.98 -14.52 15.44
N ARG A 136 22.10 -15.47 15.76
CA ARG A 136 22.39 -16.61 16.64
C ARG A 136 23.46 -17.53 16.06
N GLU A 137 23.44 -17.77 14.77
CA GLU A 137 24.47 -18.57 14.09
C GLU A 137 25.83 -17.86 14.08
N SER A 138 25.81 -16.52 13.94
CA SER A 138 27.03 -15.72 13.85
C SER A 138 27.71 -15.49 15.20
N VAL A 139 26.96 -15.16 16.22
CA VAL A 139 27.51 -14.72 17.52
C VAL A 139 26.91 -15.45 18.75
N GLY A 140 25.96 -16.36 18.56
CA GLY A 140 25.26 -17.05 19.65
C GLY A 140 26.14 -17.94 20.53
N SER A 141 27.39 -18.22 20.14
CA SER A 141 28.38 -18.88 21.00
C SER A 141 28.97 -17.96 22.08
N TYR A 142 28.80 -16.63 21.92
CA TYR A 142 29.35 -15.60 22.83
C TYR A 142 28.27 -14.85 23.59
N VAL A 143 27.05 -14.78 23.03
CA VAL A 143 25.95 -14.01 23.61
C VAL A 143 24.63 -14.79 23.50
N ASP A 144 23.74 -14.62 24.46
CA ASP A 144 22.32 -14.95 24.29
C ASP A 144 21.60 -13.79 23.61
N ILE A 145 20.70 -14.10 22.67
CA ILE A 145 20.00 -13.07 21.88
C ILE A 145 18.51 -13.22 22.07
N GLN A 146 17.87 -12.16 22.59
CA GLN A 146 16.44 -12.03 22.75
C GLN A 146 15.92 -10.93 21.80
N PHE A 147 14.76 -11.16 21.19
CA PHE A 147 14.11 -10.19 20.29
C PHE A 147 12.79 -9.72 20.87
N ASP A 148 12.70 -8.42 21.15
CA ASP A 148 11.45 -7.74 21.48
C ASP A 148 10.85 -7.16 20.17
N LYS A 149 9.89 -7.88 19.60
CA LYS A 149 9.21 -7.50 18.37
C LYS A 149 8.46 -6.17 18.49
N SER A 150 7.89 -5.89 19.68
CA SER A 150 7.07 -4.69 19.91
C SER A 150 7.90 -3.41 19.85
N ASN A 151 9.14 -3.49 20.36
CA ASN A 151 10.07 -2.37 20.41
C ASN A 151 11.15 -2.45 19.31
N LYS A 152 11.17 -3.53 18.52
CA LYS A 152 12.17 -3.81 17.48
C LYS A 152 13.61 -3.85 18.06
N ILE A 153 13.80 -4.49 19.20
CA ILE A 153 15.07 -4.52 19.92
C ILE A 153 15.61 -5.94 19.97
N TYR A 154 16.81 -6.14 19.46
CA TYR A 154 17.63 -7.33 19.68
C TYR A 154 18.55 -7.09 20.86
N THR A 155 18.29 -7.73 21.98
CA THR A 155 19.12 -7.63 23.19
C THR A 155 20.11 -8.79 23.23
N MET A 156 21.41 -8.47 23.27
CA MET A 156 22.51 -9.41 23.39
C MET A 156 23.05 -9.39 24.81
N THR A 157 23.01 -10.54 25.47
CA THR A 157 23.58 -10.75 26.79
C THR A 157 24.85 -11.61 26.67
N PRO A 158 26.03 -11.11 27.03
CA PRO A 158 27.26 -11.89 27.04
C PRO A 158 27.16 -13.15 27.88
N THR A 159 27.55 -14.30 27.31
CA THR A 159 27.57 -15.62 28.00
C THR A 159 28.93 -16.29 27.96
N ASP A 160 29.79 -15.88 27.02
CA ASP A 160 31.18 -16.34 26.99
C ASP A 160 32.03 -15.63 28.04
N GLN A 161 32.77 -16.42 28.86
CA GLN A 161 33.55 -15.88 29.94
C GLN A 161 34.67 -14.95 29.47
N GLY A 162 35.29 -15.22 28.30
CA GLY A 162 36.33 -14.36 27.75
C GLY A 162 35.78 -12.98 27.38
N LEU A 163 34.61 -12.92 26.75
CA LEU A 163 33.92 -11.67 26.44
C LEU A 163 33.50 -10.91 27.71
N ILE A 164 33.01 -11.64 28.76
CA ILE A 164 32.64 -11.05 30.03
C ILE A 164 33.84 -10.42 30.72
N ASP A 165 34.98 -11.12 30.74
CA ASP A 165 36.22 -10.63 31.34
C ASP A 165 36.74 -9.39 30.59
N GLU A 166 36.72 -9.37 29.26
CA GLU A 166 37.12 -8.22 28.43
C GLU A 166 36.23 -7.00 28.71
N ILE A 167 34.91 -7.16 28.73
CA ILE A 167 33.96 -6.08 29.05
C ILE A 167 34.21 -5.51 30.44
N SER A 168 34.48 -6.39 31.41
CA SER A 168 34.72 -5.99 32.81
C SER A 168 36.01 -5.16 32.99
N MET A 169 36.98 -5.25 32.06
CA MET A 169 38.23 -4.52 32.05
C MET A 169 38.18 -3.16 31.33
N LEU A 170 37.12 -2.87 30.59
CA LEU A 170 36.98 -1.62 29.85
C LEU A 170 37.15 -0.35 30.74
N PRO A 171 36.58 -0.30 31.99
CA PRO A 171 36.76 0.86 32.85
C PRO A 171 38.21 1.07 33.30
N MET A 172 39.09 0.09 33.11
CA MET A 172 40.52 0.17 33.42
C MET A 172 41.35 0.58 32.20
N GLY A 173 40.71 0.88 31.08
CA GLY A 173 41.37 1.20 29.79
C GLY A 173 41.98 -0.01 29.09
N ILE A 174 41.61 -1.23 29.51
CA ILE A 174 42.13 -2.49 28.96
C ILE A 174 41.13 -3.05 27.94
N GLY A 175 41.59 -3.47 26.78
CA GLY A 175 40.74 -4.08 25.75
C GLY A 175 40.02 -3.09 24.81
N HIS A 176 40.28 -1.80 24.89
CA HIS A 176 39.63 -0.79 24.04
C HIS A 176 39.83 -1.03 22.54
N GLU A 177 40.97 -1.60 22.14
CA GLU A 177 41.21 -1.95 20.70
C GLU A 177 40.31 -3.11 20.27
N ASP A 178 40.22 -4.17 21.07
CA ASP A 178 39.37 -5.34 20.78
C ASP A 178 37.87 -4.97 20.89
N TRP A 179 37.51 -4.06 21.79
CA TRP A 179 36.17 -3.46 21.89
C TRP A 179 35.80 -2.70 20.60
N GLY A 180 36.72 -1.89 20.04
CA GLY A 180 36.48 -1.22 18.76
C GLY A 180 36.14 -2.20 17.63
N VAL A 181 36.85 -3.34 17.57
CA VAL A 181 36.56 -4.39 16.57
C VAL A 181 35.16 -5.01 16.78
N LEU A 182 34.76 -5.19 18.05
CA LEU A 182 33.41 -5.68 18.38
C LEU A 182 32.33 -4.67 17.93
N VAL A 183 32.54 -3.37 18.24
CA VAL A 183 31.62 -2.29 17.83
C VAL A 183 31.46 -2.24 16.31
N ASP A 184 32.57 -2.32 15.57
CA ASP A 184 32.57 -2.34 14.09
C ASP A 184 31.80 -3.55 13.55
N GLY A 185 32.00 -4.73 14.15
CA GLY A 185 31.29 -5.96 13.81
C GLY A 185 29.79 -5.86 14.05
N MET A 186 29.39 -5.36 15.22
CA MET A 186 27.97 -5.16 15.55
C MET A 186 27.32 -4.06 14.72
N THR A 187 28.05 -3.00 14.37
CA THR A 187 27.59 -1.95 13.46
C THR A 187 27.31 -2.51 12.07
N SER A 188 28.22 -3.35 11.55
CA SER A 188 28.03 -4.04 10.27
C SER A 188 26.84 -4.98 10.30
N MET A 189 26.63 -5.70 11.40
CA MET A 189 25.47 -6.57 11.62
C MET A 189 24.18 -5.76 11.63
N SER A 190 24.12 -4.65 12.36
CA SER A 190 22.96 -3.74 12.40
C SER A 190 22.62 -3.17 11.03
N LYS A 191 23.63 -2.80 10.24
CA LYS A 191 23.43 -2.33 8.87
C LYS A 191 22.83 -3.41 7.96
N SER A 192 23.36 -4.65 8.03
CA SER A 192 22.80 -5.78 7.29
C SER A 192 21.37 -6.10 7.74
N GLY A 193 21.07 -5.94 9.04
CA GLY A 193 19.73 -6.05 9.58
C GLY A 193 18.76 -5.04 8.97
N LYS A 194 19.18 -3.77 8.87
CA LYS A 194 18.40 -2.72 8.21
C LYS A 194 18.00 -3.12 6.78
N ASP A 195 18.93 -3.69 6.02
CA ASP A 195 18.68 -4.10 4.63
C ASP A 195 17.70 -5.29 4.55
N LEU A 196 17.64 -6.15 5.57
CA LEU A 196 16.80 -7.35 5.59
C LEU A 196 15.43 -7.11 6.23
N VAL A 197 15.38 -6.48 7.42
CA VAL A 197 14.14 -6.30 8.22
C VAL A 197 13.59 -4.88 8.16
N GLY A 198 14.30 -3.94 7.49
CA GLY A 198 13.94 -2.53 7.39
C GLY A 198 14.49 -1.65 8.50
N GLU A 199 14.04 -0.40 8.55
CA GLU A 199 14.55 0.63 9.46
C GLU A 199 13.96 0.55 10.88
N GLY A 200 14.69 1.15 11.83
CA GLY A 200 14.27 1.35 13.20
C GLY A 200 14.49 0.14 14.10
N TYR A 201 15.32 -0.82 13.68
CA TYR A 201 15.74 -1.93 14.54
C TYR A 201 17.03 -1.61 15.28
N THR A 202 17.05 -1.95 16.57
CA THR A 202 18.20 -1.75 17.44
C THR A 202 18.85 -3.05 17.88
N ILE A 203 20.17 -3.00 18.05
CA ILE A 203 20.95 -4.03 18.71
C ILE A 203 21.50 -3.43 20.00
N ASN A 204 21.14 -4.00 21.13
CA ASN A 204 21.63 -3.62 22.46
C ASN A 204 22.54 -4.71 23.00
N LEU A 205 23.79 -4.37 23.34
CA LEU A 205 24.64 -5.22 24.17
C LEU A 205 24.51 -4.77 25.64
N VAL A 206 24.09 -5.67 26.51
CA VAL A 206 23.91 -5.35 27.91
C VAL A 206 25.14 -5.72 28.73
N ASN A 207 25.31 -5.04 29.86
CA ASN A 207 26.37 -5.34 30.83
C ASN A 207 26.15 -6.74 31.42
N PRO A 208 27.14 -7.66 31.31
CA PRO A 208 27.01 -9.01 31.85
C PRO A 208 26.81 -9.10 33.35
N LEU A 209 27.24 -8.07 34.10
CA LEU A 209 27.10 -7.97 35.56
C LEU A 209 25.80 -7.26 35.99
N ASN A 210 25.20 -6.48 35.12
CA ASN A 210 23.92 -5.80 35.35
C ASN A 210 23.17 -5.64 34.04
N HIS A 211 22.29 -6.57 33.72
CA HIS A 211 21.56 -6.65 32.48
C HIS A 211 20.56 -5.48 32.23
N GLU A 212 20.31 -4.64 33.23
CA GLU A 212 19.53 -3.41 33.07
C GLU A 212 20.35 -2.29 32.38
N ASN A 213 21.67 -2.39 32.39
CA ASN A 213 22.56 -1.42 31.79
C ASN A 213 22.96 -1.84 30.38
N VAL A 214 22.60 -1.03 29.38
CA VAL A 214 23.12 -1.15 28.00
C VAL A 214 24.52 -0.55 27.97
N ILE A 215 25.50 -1.27 27.43
CA ILE A 215 26.90 -0.83 27.27
C ILE A 215 27.23 -0.47 25.82
N LEU A 216 26.41 -0.94 24.85
CA LEU A 216 26.49 -0.56 23.44
C LEU A 216 25.08 -0.59 22.87
N TRP A 217 24.71 0.49 22.17
CA TRP A 217 23.44 0.63 21.47
C TRP A 217 23.67 1.05 20.03
N ILE A 218 23.20 0.24 19.10
CA ILE A 218 23.37 0.48 17.66
C ILE A 218 21.99 0.43 17.01
N MET A 219 21.69 1.37 16.12
CA MET A 219 20.46 1.42 15.36
C MET A 219 20.78 1.72 13.89
N ASP A 220 20.24 0.90 12.99
CA ASP A 220 20.36 1.09 11.55
C ASP A 220 21.81 1.25 11.04
N GLY A 221 22.78 0.63 11.70
CA GLY A 221 24.19 0.72 11.40
C GLY A 221 24.89 1.98 11.95
N GLU A 222 24.25 2.68 12.89
CA GLU A 222 24.83 3.84 13.59
C GLU A 222 24.96 3.54 15.09
N VAL A 223 26.10 3.87 15.68
CA VAL A 223 26.33 3.77 17.11
C VAL A 223 25.60 4.90 17.80
N ILE A 224 24.58 4.58 18.61
CA ILE A 224 23.80 5.56 19.36
C ILE A 224 24.39 5.80 20.75
N TYR A 225 24.92 4.72 21.37
CA TYR A 225 25.58 4.78 22.67
C TYR A 225 26.74 3.80 22.71
N ASN A 226 27.84 4.21 23.30
CA ASN A 226 29.02 3.37 23.53
C ASN A 226 29.62 3.71 24.91
N VAL A 227 29.68 2.72 25.79
CA VAL A 227 30.10 2.91 27.16
C VAL A 227 31.50 3.52 27.32
N ILE A 228 32.42 3.24 26.38
CA ILE A 228 33.78 3.81 26.47
C ILE A 228 33.84 5.31 26.25
N ASP A 229 32.83 5.92 25.63
CA ASP A 229 32.75 7.35 25.42
C ASP A 229 32.48 8.10 26.76
N ASP A 230 32.01 7.37 27.79
CA ASP A 230 31.71 7.89 29.13
C ASP A 230 32.76 7.51 30.19
N LEU A 231 33.84 6.79 29.78
CA LEU A 231 34.93 6.36 30.67
C LEU A 231 36.10 7.32 30.62
#